data_5a9ccc58b0267360243a6440595f0fc8
#
_entry.id   5a9ccc58b0267360243a6440595f0fc8
#
_cell.length_a   1.000
_cell.length_b   1.000
_cell.length_c   1.000
_cell.angle_alpha   90.00
_cell.angle_beta   90.00
_cell.angle_gamma   90.00
#
_symmetry.space_group_name_H-M   'P 1'
#
loop_
_entity.id
_entity.type
_entity.pdbx_description
1 polymer ?
#
loop_
_entity_poly.entity_id
_entity_poly.type
_entity_poly.pdbx_seq_one_letter_code
_entity_poly.pdbx_strand_id
1 'polypeptide(L)'
;MRIDGKQIADGILNNLKQDIQTLRNKGIVPKLAIILVGDDPASVMYVRRKEIEAKEIGIKTIIKHFSSDISQNKLITTIQQFNNDGNVHGIIVQQPLPKQINTSLIINAVSADKDIDGFSLSSKFEMPIALAVSKILEKVYIYTPRVEPQFINWLNNKKIAVIGKGETGGKPIINSLRKMGINPIVVDSKTKNPTRLTKTADIIISAVGKPRAVKPNMLKKGVILIGIGISRDKSAKLMGDYDQNRIENIASFYTPTPGGVGPVNIVMLLKNLIIAAKNLN
;
A
#
# COMPACT_ATOMS: atom_id res chain seq x y z
N MET A 1 -20.30 1.37 -8.79
CA MET A 1 -20.39 1.36 -7.30
C MET A 1 -19.07 1.88 -6.72
N ARG A 2 -19.14 2.77 -5.73
CA ARG A 2 -17.99 3.28 -4.99
C ARG A 2 -17.55 2.27 -3.93
N ILE A 3 -16.26 1.93 -3.89
CA ILE A 3 -15.67 1.03 -2.89
C ILE A 3 -15.22 1.85 -1.68
N ASP A 4 -15.83 1.61 -0.53
CA ASP A 4 -15.41 2.26 0.72
C ASP A 4 -14.23 1.52 1.34
N GLY A 5 -13.01 2.08 1.14
CA GLY A 5 -11.78 1.53 1.70
C GLY A 5 -11.70 1.66 3.22
N LYS A 6 -12.39 2.67 3.80
CA LYS A 6 -12.44 2.80 5.26
C LYS A 6 -13.25 1.64 5.86
N GLN A 7 -14.40 1.32 5.31
CA GLN A 7 -15.20 0.17 5.77
C GLN A 7 -14.42 -1.15 5.68
N ILE A 8 -13.63 -1.35 4.61
CA ILE A 8 -12.76 -2.52 4.47
C ILE A 8 -11.69 -2.52 5.57
N ALA A 9 -11.05 -1.38 5.80
CA ALA A 9 -10.02 -1.23 6.82
C ALA A 9 -10.57 -1.49 8.22
N ASP A 10 -11.72 -0.92 8.57
CA ASP A 10 -12.36 -1.11 9.88
C ASP A 10 -12.67 -2.59 10.15
N GLY A 11 -13.14 -3.32 9.14
CA GLY A 11 -13.37 -4.77 9.25
C GLY A 11 -12.08 -5.55 9.53
N ILE A 12 -10.98 -5.17 8.89
CA ILE A 12 -9.67 -5.79 9.12
C ILE A 12 -9.15 -5.43 10.52
N LEU A 13 -9.23 -4.16 10.92
CA LEU A 13 -8.78 -3.71 12.24
C LEU A 13 -9.48 -4.46 13.38
N ASN A 14 -10.78 -4.74 13.25
CA ASN A 14 -11.50 -5.52 14.25
C ASN A 14 -10.94 -6.94 14.41
N ASN A 15 -10.55 -7.60 13.33
CA ASN A 15 -9.88 -8.90 13.41
C ASN A 15 -8.48 -8.77 14.04
N LEU A 16 -7.72 -7.72 13.69
CA LEU A 16 -6.40 -7.48 14.24
C LEU A 16 -6.43 -7.19 15.75
N LYS A 17 -7.49 -6.57 16.28
CA LYS A 17 -7.69 -6.39 17.75
C LYS A 17 -7.74 -7.73 18.48
N GLN A 18 -8.38 -8.75 17.91
CA GLN A 18 -8.42 -10.10 18.49
C GLN A 18 -7.03 -10.76 18.48
N ASP A 19 -6.30 -10.64 17.36
CA ASP A 19 -4.93 -11.14 17.25
C ASP A 19 -4.00 -10.49 18.30
N ILE A 20 -4.12 -9.17 18.50
CA ILE A 20 -3.33 -8.43 19.50
C ILE A 20 -3.69 -8.88 20.91
N GLN A 21 -4.97 -9.11 21.22
CA GLN A 21 -5.37 -9.63 22.53
C GLN A 21 -4.74 -11.00 22.79
N THR A 22 -4.72 -11.86 21.78
CA THR A 22 -4.06 -13.17 21.87
C THR A 22 -2.56 -13.07 22.14
N LEU A 23 -1.87 -12.13 21.46
CA LEU A 23 -0.45 -11.85 21.71
C LEU A 23 -0.21 -11.31 23.12
N ARG A 24 -1.05 -10.38 23.59
CA ARG A 24 -0.96 -9.81 24.95
C ARG A 24 -1.13 -10.88 26.04
N ASN A 25 -2.02 -11.84 25.84
CA ASN A 25 -2.19 -12.95 26.78
C ASN A 25 -0.92 -13.83 26.88
N LYS A 26 -0.04 -13.76 25.87
CA LYS A 26 1.29 -14.40 25.86
C LYS A 26 2.41 -13.45 26.33
N GLY A 27 2.09 -12.27 26.86
CA GLY A 27 3.06 -11.24 27.26
C GLY A 27 3.68 -10.44 26.11
N ILE A 28 3.20 -10.61 24.88
CA ILE A 28 3.75 -9.96 23.67
C ILE A 28 2.94 -8.70 23.35
N VAL A 29 3.59 -7.55 23.33
CA VAL A 29 2.98 -6.29 22.88
C VAL A 29 3.62 -5.86 21.57
N PRO A 30 2.92 -5.96 20.42
CA PRO A 30 3.50 -5.55 19.14
C PRO A 30 4.02 -4.12 19.18
N LYS A 31 5.25 -3.92 18.70
CA LYS A 31 5.91 -2.61 18.71
C LYS A 31 6.48 -2.29 17.33
N LEU A 32 6.12 -1.12 16.83
CA LEU A 32 6.50 -0.58 15.52
C LEU A 32 7.50 0.56 15.68
N ALA A 33 8.67 0.43 15.06
CA ALA A 33 9.61 1.53 14.91
C ALA A 33 9.43 2.21 13.55
N ILE A 34 9.28 3.54 13.56
CA ILE A 34 9.14 4.36 12.36
C ILE A 34 10.29 5.37 12.33
N ILE A 35 11.04 5.39 11.25
CA ILE A 35 12.09 6.37 10.98
C ILE A 35 11.56 7.34 9.93
N LEU A 36 11.55 8.63 10.28
CA LEU A 36 11.18 9.74 9.39
C LEU A 36 12.39 10.64 9.21
N VAL A 37 12.70 11.03 7.98
CA VAL A 37 13.82 11.93 7.65
C VAL A 37 13.30 13.14 6.90
N GLY A 38 13.54 14.33 7.46
CA GLY A 38 13.02 15.59 6.92
C GLY A 38 11.56 15.84 7.25
N ASP A 39 11.06 16.96 6.76
CA ASP A 39 9.76 17.53 7.13
C ASP A 39 8.79 17.58 5.94
N ASP A 40 8.92 16.64 4.98
CA ASP A 40 7.94 16.57 3.89
C ASP A 40 6.53 16.38 4.46
N PRO A 41 5.60 17.33 4.19
CA PRO A 41 4.28 17.31 4.83
C PRO A 41 3.46 16.05 4.56
N ALA A 42 3.67 15.42 3.40
CA ALA A 42 2.99 14.17 3.08
C ALA A 42 3.53 13.01 3.93
N SER A 43 4.85 12.91 4.07
CA SER A 43 5.52 11.89 4.89
C SER A 43 5.15 12.03 6.37
N VAL A 44 5.20 13.26 6.91
CA VAL A 44 4.78 13.55 8.29
C VAL A 44 3.33 13.12 8.54
N MET A 45 2.42 13.47 7.64
CA MET A 45 1.01 13.11 7.75
C MET A 45 0.81 11.58 7.69
N TYR A 46 1.54 10.87 6.82
CA TYR A 46 1.44 9.41 6.72
C TYR A 46 1.96 8.71 7.97
N VAL A 47 3.09 9.17 8.53
CA VAL A 47 3.65 8.65 9.79
C VAL A 47 2.66 8.85 10.93
N ARG A 48 2.11 10.06 11.07
CA ARG A 48 1.09 10.37 12.09
C ARG A 48 -0.14 9.46 11.97
N ARG A 49 -0.59 9.20 10.76
CA ARG A 49 -1.74 8.34 10.51
C ARG A 49 -1.46 6.88 10.88
N LYS A 50 -0.28 6.36 10.49
CA LYS A 50 0.18 5.02 10.91
C LYS A 50 0.24 4.90 12.43
N GLU A 51 0.75 5.94 13.13
CA GLU A 51 0.82 5.98 14.58
C GLU A 51 -0.56 5.94 15.25
N ILE A 52 -1.50 6.77 14.78
CA ILE A 52 -2.86 6.83 15.34
C ILE A 52 -3.54 5.47 15.18
N GLU A 53 -3.55 4.89 14.00
CA GLU A 53 -4.20 3.61 13.73
C GLU A 53 -3.53 2.45 14.49
N ALA A 54 -2.20 2.48 14.64
CA ALA A 54 -1.46 1.50 15.45
C ALA A 54 -1.87 1.59 16.93
N LYS A 55 -1.90 2.80 17.49
CA LYS A 55 -2.30 3.04 18.91
C LYS A 55 -3.74 2.62 19.17
N GLU A 56 -4.66 2.89 18.25
CA GLU A 56 -6.09 2.55 18.37
C GLU A 56 -6.31 1.05 18.60
N ILE A 57 -5.49 0.20 18.02
CA ILE A 57 -5.57 -1.25 18.20
C ILE A 57 -4.58 -1.79 19.23
N GLY A 58 -3.84 -0.90 19.92
CA GLY A 58 -2.98 -1.26 21.03
C GLY A 58 -1.56 -1.69 20.67
N ILE A 59 -1.08 -1.32 19.49
CA ILE A 59 0.32 -1.43 19.07
C ILE A 59 1.12 -0.27 19.69
N LYS A 60 2.30 -0.55 20.25
CA LYS A 60 3.25 0.49 20.66
C LYS A 60 4.03 1.02 19.48
N THR A 61 4.28 2.33 19.44
CA THR A 61 5.06 2.97 18.37
C THR A 61 6.27 3.70 18.94
N ILE A 62 7.39 3.62 18.22
CA ILE A 62 8.59 4.45 18.45
C ILE A 62 8.82 5.22 17.17
N ILE A 63 8.79 6.56 17.24
CA ILE A 63 9.08 7.42 16.10
C ILE A 63 10.46 8.07 16.31
N LYS A 64 11.38 7.87 15.37
CA LYS A 64 12.64 8.60 15.26
C LYS A 64 12.55 9.55 14.09
N HIS A 65 12.41 10.83 14.41
CA HIS A 65 12.38 11.90 13.41
C HIS A 65 13.76 12.55 13.37
N PHE A 66 14.35 12.58 12.18
CA PHE A 66 15.65 13.15 11.91
C PHE A 66 15.54 14.31 10.93
N SER A 67 16.45 15.27 11.04
CA SER A 67 16.56 16.33 10.05
C SER A 67 17.04 15.80 8.69
N SER A 68 16.79 16.53 7.62
CA SER A 68 17.12 16.12 6.25
C SER A 68 18.63 15.98 5.97
N ASP A 69 19.50 16.55 6.81
CA ASP A 69 20.95 16.52 6.70
C ASP A 69 21.60 15.34 7.44
N ILE A 70 20.79 14.46 8.04
CA ILE A 70 21.32 13.27 8.73
C ILE A 70 22.24 12.46 7.84
N SER A 71 23.33 11.94 8.41
CA SER A 71 24.26 11.06 7.67
C SER A 71 23.64 9.67 7.48
N GLN A 72 23.95 9.05 6.34
CA GLN A 72 23.54 7.68 6.03
C GLN A 72 23.99 6.68 7.10
N ASN A 73 25.23 6.83 7.62
CA ASN A 73 25.76 5.95 8.66
C ASN A 73 24.93 6.03 9.94
N LYS A 74 24.49 7.22 10.34
CA LYS A 74 23.61 7.39 11.52
C LYS A 74 22.28 6.70 11.36
N LEU A 75 21.69 6.75 10.16
CA LEU A 75 20.45 6.02 9.85
C LEU A 75 20.67 4.50 9.93
N ILE A 76 21.73 3.98 9.33
CA ILE A 76 22.08 2.55 9.38
C ILE A 76 22.28 2.10 10.83
N THR A 77 23.02 2.86 11.64
CA THR A 77 23.20 2.56 13.07
C THR A 77 21.86 2.52 13.82
N THR A 78 20.96 3.45 13.54
CA THR A 78 19.63 3.47 14.16
C THR A 78 18.78 2.25 13.75
N ILE A 79 18.84 1.86 12.48
CA ILE A 79 18.16 0.66 12.00
C ILE A 79 18.72 -0.59 12.67
N GLN A 80 20.04 -0.70 12.79
CA GLN A 80 20.71 -1.82 13.48
C GLN A 80 20.31 -1.92 14.96
N GLN A 81 20.17 -0.78 15.66
CA GLN A 81 19.63 -0.77 17.02
C GLN A 81 18.23 -1.37 17.08
N PHE A 82 17.33 -0.99 16.16
CA PHE A 82 16.00 -1.58 16.10
C PHE A 82 15.98 -3.04 15.63
N ASN A 83 16.87 -3.43 14.73
CA ASN A 83 17.03 -4.84 14.36
C ASN A 83 17.38 -5.72 15.56
N ASN A 84 18.25 -5.21 16.44
CA ASN A 84 18.76 -5.93 17.62
C ASN A 84 17.83 -5.81 18.85
N ASP A 85 16.86 -4.89 18.85
CA ASP A 85 15.87 -4.80 19.95
C ASP A 85 14.79 -5.89 19.76
N GLY A 86 14.85 -6.94 20.59
CA GLY A 86 13.87 -8.03 20.58
C GLY A 86 12.43 -7.59 20.85
N ASN A 87 12.21 -6.39 21.42
CA ASN A 87 10.86 -5.85 21.62
C ASN A 87 10.33 -5.10 20.40
N VAL A 88 11.15 -4.80 19.38
CA VAL A 88 10.71 -4.16 18.12
C VAL A 88 10.39 -5.27 17.12
N HIS A 89 9.15 -5.32 16.66
CA HIS A 89 8.65 -6.38 15.77
C HIS A 89 8.57 -5.94 14.31
N GLY A 90 8.56 -4.64 14.03
CA GLY A 90 8.58 -4.11 12.68
C GLY A 90 9.25 -2.76 12.60
N ILE A 91 9.89 -2.51 11.47
CA ILE A 91 10.63 -1.27 11.18
C ILE A 91 10.11 -0.70 9.87
N ILE A 92 9.84 0.60 9.87
CA ILE A 92 9.50 1.38 8.68
C ILE A 92 10.52 2.49 8.54
N VAL A 93 11.08 2.63 7.34
CA VAL A 93 11.80 3.84 6.94
C VAL A 93 10.93 4.58 5.94
N GLN A 94 10.28 5.65 6.41
CA GLN A 94 9.32 6.40 5.60
C GLN A 94 9.97 7.00 4.35
N GLN A 95 9.41 6.66 3.20
CA GLN A 95 9.82 7.19 1.90
C GLN A 95 9.01 8.46 1.54
N PRO A 96 9.57 9.38 0.73
CA PRO A 96 10.92 9.35 0.15
C PRO A 96 12.01 9.78 1.14
N LEU A 97 13.23 9.31 0.92
CA LEU A 97 14.42 9.78 1.63
C LEU A 97 15.08 10.96 0.88
N PRO A 98 15.83 11.83 1.57
CA PRO A 98 16.63 12.88 0.94
C PRO A 98 17.61 12.32 -0.10
N LYS A 99 17.88 13.10 -1.17
CA LYS A 99 18.66 12.64 -2.34
C LYS A 99 20.09 12.17 -2.03
N GLN A 100 20.71 12.71 -0.98
CA GLN A 100 22.07 12.34 -0.57
C GLN A 100 22.12 10.97 0.14
N ILE A 101 20.98 10.37 0.46
CA ILE A 101 20.90 9.06 1.10
C ILE A 101 20.63 7.99 0.04
N ASN A 102 21.43 6.95 0.04
CA ASN A 102 21.18 5.79 -0.81
C ASN A 102 20.04 4.96 -0.25
N THR A 103 18.87 5.15 -0.82
CA THR A 103 17.62 4.49 -0.41
C THR A 103 17.76 2.96 -0.39
N SER A 104 18.42 2.36 -1.38
CA SER A 104 18.58 0.91 -1.45
C SER A 104 19.45 0.36 -0.29
N LEU A 105 20.50 1.06 0.11
CA LEU A 105 21.31 0.67 1.27
C LEU A 105 20.49 0.74 2.56
N ILE A 106 19.70 1.78 2.71
CA ILE A 106 18.86 1.96 3.91
C ILE A 106 17.77 0.87 3.99
N ILE A 107 17.08 0.60 2.89
CA ILE A 107 16.06 -0.46 2.82
C ILE A 107 16.68 -1.83 3.17
N ASN A 108 17.83 -2.16 2.59
CA ASN A 108 18.49 -3.43 2.82
C ASN A 108 19.16 -3.54 4.21
N ALA A 109 19.29 -2.45 4.96
CA ALA A 109 19.74 -2.48 6.34
C ALA A 109 18.67 -2.97 7.33
N VAL A 110 17.40 -2.94 6.95
CA VAL A 110 16.30 -3.50 7.75
C VAL A 110 16.33 -5.02 7.65
N SER A 111 16.28 -5.72 8.79
CA SER A 111 16.24 -7.19 8.81
C SER A 111 14.97 -7.73 8.13
N ALA A 112 15.11 -8.85 7.41
CA ALA A 112 14.03 -9.44 6.63
C ALA A 112 12.76 -9.75 7.45
N ASP A 113 12.95 -10.12 8.71
CA ASP A 113 11.88 -10.45 9.66
C ASP A 113 11.14 -9.23 10.21
N LYS A 114 11.73 -8.03 10.10
CA LYS A 114 11.17 -6.77 10.60
C LYS A 114 10.84 -5.77 9.50
N ASP A 115 11.16 -6.07 8.24
CA ASP A 115 10.80 -5.24 7.07
C ASP A 115 9.33 -5.43 6.69
N ILE A 116 8.44 -4.91 7.52
CA ILE A 116 6.98 -5.07 7.35
C ILE A 116 6.39 -4.25 6.20
N ASP A 117 7.15 -3.28 5.65
CA ASP A 117 6.80 -2.57 4.41
C ASP A 117 7.15 -3.39 3.16
N GLY A 118 7.98 -4.42 3.28
CA GLY A 118 8.31 -5.34 2.19
C GLY A 118 9.15 -4.73 1.08
N PHE A 119 9.98 -3.72 1.38
CA PHE A 119 10.80 -3.03 0.38
C PHE A 119 12.06 -3.79 0.00
N SER A 120 12.66 -4.51 0.95
CA SER A 120 13.84 -5.32 0.69
C SER A 120 13.50 -6.57 -0.12
N LEU A 121 14.38 -6.98 -1.02
CA LEU A 121 14.22 -8.24 -1.76
C LEU A 121 14.26 -9.48 -0.84
N SER A 122 14.89 -9.36 0.32
CA SER A 122 14.95 -10.42 1.34
C SER A 122 13.76 -10.38 2.32
N SER A 123 12.90 -9.38 2.24
CA SER A 123 11.74 -9.26 3.14
C SER A 123 10.87 -10.51 3.12
N LYS A 124 10.43 -10.93 4.30
CA LYS A 124 9.45 -12.02 4.46
C LYS A 124 8.00 -11.56 4.24
N PHE A 125 7.80 -10.28 4.01
CA PHE A 125 6.47 -9.67 3.87
C PHE A 125 6.25 -9.17 2.45
N GLU A 126 5.03 -9.30 1.99
CA GLU A 126 4.57 -8.63 0.79
C GLU A 126 4.26 -7.16 1.10
N MET A 127 4.53 -6.29 0.14
CA MET A 127 4.28 -4.85 0.32
C MET A 127 2.80 -4.58 0.62
N PRO A 128 2.50 -3.81 1.67
CA PRO A 128 1.12 -3.50 2.09
C PRO A 128 0.22 -2.98 0.98
N ILE A 129 0.78 -2.22 0.03
CA ILE A 129 0.01 -1.67 -1.11
C ILE A 129 -0.50 -2.78 -2.05
N ALA A 130 0.26 -3.83 -2.27
CA ALA A 130 -0.16 -4.97 -3.09
C ALA A 130 -1.24 -5.77 -2.36
N LEU A 131 -1.05 -6.02 -1.06
CA LEU A 131 -2.05 -6.66 -0.21
C LEU A 131 -3.36 -5.86 -0.15
N ALA A 132 -3.27 -4.53 -0.08
CA ALA A 132 -4.45 -3.65 -0.07
C ALA A 132 -5.25 -3.75 -1.37
N VAL A 133 -4.58 -3.75 -2.51
CA VAL A 133 -5.23 -3.93 -3.82
C VAL A 133 -5.89 -5.30 -3.92
N SER A 134 -5.19 -6.36 -3.52
CA SER A 134 -5.76 -7.71 -3.49
C SER A 134 -7.01 -7.76 -2.62
N LYS A 135 -6.97 -7.16 -1.41
CA LYS A 135 -8.12 -7.13 -0.49
C LYS A 135 -9.31 -6.35 -1.03
N ILE A 136 -9.07 -5.27 -1.73
CA ILE A 136 -10.12 -4.51 -2.43
C ILE A 136 -10.72 -5.34 -3.57
N LEU A 137 -9.90 -6.04 -4.36
CA LEU A 137 -10.38 -6.92 -5.42
C LEU A 137 -11.19 -8.11 -4.88
N GLU A 138 -10.78 -8.70 -3.75
CA GLU A 138 -11.58 -9.71 -3.05
C GLU A 138 -12.98 -9.16 -2.67
N LYS A 139 -13.04 -7.91 -2.20
CA LYS A 139 -14.32 -7.27 -1.86
C LYS A 139 -15.18 -7.03 -3.09
N VAL A 140 -14.57 -6.60 -4.20
CA VAL A 140 -15.26 -6.47 -5.49
C VAL A 140 -15.79 -7.82 -5.97
N TYR A 141 -15.00 -8.88 -5.87
CA TYR A 141 -15.42 -10.24 -6.22
C TYR A 141 -16.67 -10.69 -5.45
N ILE A 142 -16.75 -10.37 -4.14
CA ILE A 142 -17.92 -10.69 -3.32
C ILE A 142 -19.19 -9.98 -3.81
N TYR A 143 -19.05 -8.76 -4.35
CA TYR A 143 -20.18 -7.96 -4.86
C TYR A 143 -20.51 -8.27 -6.33
N THR A 144 -19.70 -9.02 -7.05
CA THR A 144 -20.00 -9.42 -8.42
C THR A 144 -20.85 -10.70 -8.44
N PRO A 145 -21.75 -10.89 -9.40
CA PRO A 145 -22.42 -12.16 -9.60
C PRO A 145 -21.40 -13.28 -9.73
N ARG A 146 -21.50 -14.30 -8.88
CA ARG A 146 -20.52 -15.38 -8.81
C ARG A 146 -20.74 -16.37 -9.96
N VAL A 147 -19.98 -16.20 -11.01
CA VAL A 147 -19.84 -17.21 -12.08
C VAL A 147 -18.69 -18.17 -11.72
N GLU A 148 -17.65 -17.63 -11.07
CA GLU A 148 -16.47 -18.38 -10.65
C GLU A 148 -16.51 -18.64 -9.14
N PRO A 149 -16.33 -19.89 -8.66
CA PRO A 149 -16.44 -20.21 -7.25
C PRO A 149 -15.26 -19.72 -6.40
N GLN A 150 -14.10 -19.44 -7.02
CA GLN A 150 -12.88 -19.01 -6.34
C GLN A 150 -12.42 -17.65 -6.88
N PHE A 151 -11.97 -16.80 -5.96
CA PHE A 151 -11.43 -15.46 -6.28
C PHE A 151 -10.30 -15.50 -7.30
N ILE A 152 -9.37 -16.45 -7.15
CA ILE A 152 -8.21 -16.55 -8.05
C ILE A 152 -8.65 -16.89 -9.48
N ASN A 153 -9.62 -17.77 -9.67
CA ASN A 153 -10.15 -18.12 -10.98
C ASN A 153 -10.86 -16.93 -11.61
N TRP A 154 -11.66 -16.20 -10.81
CA TRP A 154 -12.30 -14.97 -11.27
C TRP A 154 -11.27 -13.94 -11.72
N LEU A 155 -10.16 -13.78 -10.96
CA LEU A 155 -9.11 -12.81 -11.27
C LEU A 155 -8.32 -13.21 -12.52
N ASN A 156 -8.03 -14.50 -12.71
CA ASN A 156 -7.34 -15.05 -13.89
C ASN A 156 -8.13 -14.85 -15.19
N ASN A 157 -9.46 -14.80 -15.10
CA ASN A 157 -10.34 -14.54 -16.23
C ASN A 157 -10.50 -13.04 -16.55
N LYS A 158 -9.74 -12.14 -15.88
CA LYS A 158 -9.78 -10.69 -16.12
C LYS A 158 -8.53 -10.19 -16.83
N LYS A 159 -8.73 -9.31 -17.80
CA LYS A 159 -7.64 -8.51 -18.36
C LYS A 159 -7.34 -7.37 -17.41
N ILE A 160 -6.16 -7.38 -16.82
CA ILE A 160 -5.72 -6.39 -15.83
C ILE A 160 -4.70 -5.45 -16.45
N ALA A 161 -4.91 -4.14 -16.34
CA ALA A 161 -3.93 -3.13 -16.70
C ALA A 161 -3.44 -2.39 -15.45
N VAL A 162 -2.12 -2.20 -15.34
CA VAL A 162 -1.49 -1.37 -14.29
C VAL A 162 -0.88 -0.16 -14.96
N ILE A 163 -1.34 1.03 -14.58
CA ILE A 163 -0.85 2.32 -15.08
C ILE A 163 0.11 2.91 -14.05
N GLY A 164 1.37 3.07 -14.44
CA GLY A 164 2.49 3.45 -13.57
C GLY A 164 3.22 2.21 -13.03
N LYS A 165 4.56 2.32 -12.97
CA LYS A 165 5.45 1.26 -12.46
C LYS A 165 6.44 1.78 -11.42
N GLY A 166 6.02 2.79 -10.64
CA GLY A 166 6.82 3.35 -9.54
C GLY A 166 7.07 2.32 -8.45
N GLU A 167 8.23 2.44 -7.78
CA GLU A 167 8.74 1.50 -6.78
C GLU A 167 7.78 1.28 -5.59
N THR A 168 7.07 2.32 -5.18
CA THR A 168 6.17 2.30 -4.01
C THR A 168 4.70 2.07 -4.35
N GLY A 169 4.36 1.91 -5.65
CA GLY A 169 2.98 1.79 -6.10
C GLY A 169 2.77 0.69 -7.13
N GLY A 170 2.98 0.99 -8.41
CA GLY A 170 2.65 0.05 -9.49
C GLY A 170 3.55 -1.18 -9.53
N LYS A 171 4.86 -1.05 -9.29
CA LYS A 171 5.80 -2.18 -9.34
C LYS A 171 5.47 -3.29 -8.34
N PRO A 172 5.18 -3.02 -7.06
CA PRO A 172 4.74 -4.04 -6.11
C PRO A 172 3.51 -4.82 -6.57
N ILE A 173 2.54 -4.10 -7.14
CA ILE A 173 1.29 -4.72 -7.61
C ILE A 173 1.54 -5.59 -8.83
N ILE A 174 2.35 -5.13 -9.77
CA ILE A 174 2.76 -5.92 -10.94
C ILE A 174 3.43 -7.22 -10.49
N ASN A 175 4.35 -7.13 -9.52
CA ASN A 175 5.05 -8.28 -8.98
C ASN A 175 4.11 -9.24 -8.24
N SER A 176 3.17 -8.72 -7.44
CA SER A 176 2.16 -9.52 -6.74
C SER A 176 1.25 -10.27 -7.74
N LEU A 177 0.75 -9.59 -8.75
CA LEU A 177 -0.06 -10.22 -9.80
C LEU A 177 0.70 -11.33 -10.54
N ARG A 178 1.98 -11.09 -10.86
CA ARG A 178 2.83 -12.09 -11.51
C ARG A 178 3.09 -13.32 -10.63
N LYS A 179 3.28 -13.14 -9.32
CA LYS A 179 3.38 -14.25 -8.35
C LYS A 179 2.10 -15.10 -8.32
N MET A 180 0.94 -14.50 -8.60
CA MET A 180 -0.35 -15.19 -8.73
C MET A 180 -0.54 -15.83 -10.12
N GLY A 181 0.44 -15.78 -11.03
CA GLY A 181 0.35 -16.28 -12.39
C GLY A 181 -0.32 -15.32 -13.38
N ILE A 182 -0.62 -14.09 -12.98
CA ILE A 182 -1.32 -13.09 -13.79
C ILE A 182 -0.30 -12.13 -14.41
N ASN A 183 -0.31 -12.01 -15.74
CA ASN A 183 0.52 -11.06 -16.46
C ASN A 183 -0.28 -9.79 -16.79
N PRO A 184 -0.15 -8.69 -16.03
CA PRO A 184 -0.89 -7.48 -16.31
C PRO A 184 -0.31 -6.73 -17.51
N ILE A 185 -1.17 -5.99 -18.22
CA ILE A 185 -0.76 -4.98 -19.19
C ILE A 185 -0.14 -3.81 -18.41
N VAL A 186 1.17 -3.59 -18.59
CA VAL A 186 1.86 -2.48 -17.93
C VAL A 186 1.85 -1.27 -18.84
N VAL A 187 1.31 -0.15 -18.33
CA VAL A 187 1.24 1.13 -19.04
C VAL A 187 2.07 2.16 -18.30
N ASP A 188 3.02 2.77 -18.98
CA ASP A 188 3.88 3.83 -18.45
C ASP A 188 3.99 5.02 -19.42
N SER A 189 4.83 6.01 -19.09
CA SER A 189 5.04 7.21 -19.91
C SER A 189 5.63 6.94 -21.30
N LYS A 190 6.22 5.75 -21.53
CA LYS A 190 6.82 5.34 -22.81
C LYS A 190 5.87 4.47 -23.64
N THR A 191 4.72 4.11 -23.10
CA THR A 191 3.76 3.22 -23.76
C THR A 191 3.11 3.94 -24.95
N LYS A 192 3.23 3.37 -26.14
CA LYS A 192 2.55 3.85 -27.35
C LYS A 192 1.05 3.49 -27.27
N ASN A 193 0.18 4.47 -27.57
CA ASN A 193 -1.29 4.27 -27.59
C ASN A 193 -1.87 3.66 -26.29
N PRO A 194 -1.62 4.25 -25.10
CA PRO A 194 -2.05 3.69 -23.83
C PRO A 194 -3.58 3.48 -23.77
N THR A 195 -4.36 4.37 -24.39
CA THR A 195 -5.82 4.29 -24.46
C THR A 195 -6.30 3.00 -25.13
N ARG A 196 -5.64 2.54 -26.21
CA ARG A 196 -6.00 1.28 -26.88
C ARG A 196 -5.83 0.08 -25.96
N LEU A 197 -4.77 0.07 -25.16
CA LEU A 197 -4.47 -1.01 -24.21
C LEU A 197 -5.45 -1.00 -23.03
N THR A 198 -5.65 0.16 -22.41
CA THR A 198 -6.50 0.28 -21.21
C THR A 198 -7.98 0.01 -21.53
N LYS A 199 -8.46 0.37 -22.72
CA LYS A 199 -9.84 0.06 -23.16
C LYS A 199 -10.15 -1.43 -23.25
N THR A 200 -9.15 -2.31 -23.31
CA THR A 200 -9.37 -3.76 -23.30
C THR A 200 -9.43 -4.36 -21.90
N ALA A 201 -9.01 -3.60 -20.87
CA ALA A 201 -8.88 -4.10 -19.52
C ALA A 201 -10.23 -4.18 -18.79
N ASP A 202 -10.44 -5.26 -18.05
CA ASP A 202 -11.57 -5.45 -17.12
C ASP A 202 -11.30 -4.76 -15.80
N ILE A 203 -10.03 -4.72 -15.40
CA ILE A 203 -9.54 -4.09 -14.18
C ILE A 203 -8.42 -3.13 -14.55
N ILE A 204 -8.51 -1.89 -14.08
CA ILE A 204 -7.43 -0.90 -14.20
C ILE A 204 -6.97 -0.50 -12.80
N ILE A 205 -5.67 -0.65 -12.55
CA ILE A 205 -5.02 -0.21 -11.32
C ILE A 205 -4.11 0.96 -11.68
N SER A 206 -4.40 2.15 -11.15
CA SER A 206 -3.64 3.35 -11.47
C SER A 206 -2.77 3.77 -10.28
N ALA A 207 -1.47 3.89 -10.52
CA ALA A 207 -0.44 4.26 -9.54
C ALA A 207 0.50 5.34 -10.11
N VAL A 208 -0.07 6.41 -10.67
CA VAL A 208 0.69 7.47 -11.38
C VAL A 208 1.02 8.63 -10.46
N GLY A 209 0.13 8.99 -9.54
CA GLY A 209 0.29 10.13 -8.65
C GLY A 209 0.17 11.49 -9.37
N LYS A 210 -0.58 11.54 -10.47
CA LYS A 210 -0.87 12.76 -11.21
C LYS A 210 -2.37 12.94 -11.39
N PRO A 211 -2.92 14.14 -11.11
CA PRO A 211 -4.34 14.39 -11.28
C PRO A 211 -4.81 14.05 -12.69
N ARG A 212 -5.92 13.33 -12.80
CA ARG A 212 -6.56 13.03 -14.09
C ARG A 212 -5.67 12.26 -15.09
N ALA A 213 -4.69 11.49 -14.61
CA ALA A 213 -3.86 10.63 -15.44
C ALA A 213 -4.71 9.59 -16.19
N VAL A 214 -5.79 9.11 -15.56
CA VAL A 214 -6.78 8.22 -16.17
C VAL A 214 -7.98 9.04 -16.61
N LYS A 215 -8.24 9.04 -17.91
CA LYS A 215 -9.33 9.78 -18.56
C LYS A 215 -10.50 8.85 -18.91
N PRO A 216 -11.75 9.34 -19.01
CA PRO A 216 -12.91 8.54 -19.40
C PRO A 216 -12.73 7.76 -20.71
N ASN A 217 -12.08 8.36 -21.71
CA ASN A 217 -11.83 7.72 -23.00
C ASN A 217 -10.82 6.56 -22.94
N MET A 218 -10.13 6.38 -21.82
CA MET A 218 -9.22 5.23 -21.58
C MET A 218 -9.95 4.01 -20.98
N LEU A 219 -11.22 4.16 -20.62
CA LEU A 219 -11.99 3.16 -19.90
C LEU A 219 -13.00 2.47 -20.83
N LYS A 220 -13.24 1.18 -20.61
CA LYS A 220 -14.42 0.51 -21.14
C LYS A 220 -15.58 0.59 -20.14
N LYS A 221 -16.81 0.53 -20.63
CA LYS A 221 -17.99 0.44 -19.76
C LYS A 221 -17.94 -0.81 -18.88
N GLY A 222 -18.22 -0.65 -17.61
CA GLY A 222 -18.18 -1.74 -16.63
C GLY A 222 -16.79 -2.08 -16.07
N VAL A 223 -15.76 -1.29 -16.36
CA VAL A 223 -14.40 -1.49 -15.80
C VAL A 223 -14.40 -1.38 -14.29
N ILE A 224 -13.53 -2.16 -13.63
CA ILE A 224 -13.17 -1.99 -12.23
C ILE A 224 -11.95 -1.08 -12.17
N LEU A 225 -12.05 0.06 -11.45
CA LEU A 225 -11.00 1.08 -11.42
C LEU A 225 -10.47 1.28 -9.99
N ILE A 226 -9.20 0.94 -9.77
CA ILE A 226 -8.52 1.10 -8.48
C ILE A 226 -7.49 2.20 -8.60
N GLY A 227 -7.67 3.30 -7.87
CA GLY A 227 -6.76 4.44 -7.82
C GLY A 227 -5.88 4.41 -6.58
N ILE A 228 -4.58 4.36 -6.79
CA ILE A 228 -3.56 4.39 -5.74
C ILE A 228 -2.86 5.74 -5.72
N GLY A 229 -2.55 6.25 -6.91
CA GLY A 229 -1.85 7.50 -7.06
C GLY A 229 -2.60 8.66 -6.42
N ILE A 230 -1.89 9.44 -5.64
CA ILE A 230 -2.40 10.65 -4.98
C ILE A 230 -1.47 11.82 -5.25
N SER A 231 -2.05 12.99 -5.32
CA SER A 231 -1.36 14.27 -5.44
C SER A 231 -2.16 15.34 -4.70
N ARG A 232 -1.60 16.54 -4.58
CA ARG A 232 -2.31 17.69 -4.04
C ARG A 232 -2.45 18.75 -5.13
N ASP A 233 -3.59 19.41 -5.16
CA ASP A 233 -3.77 20.59 -5.99
C ASP A 233 -3.17 21.85 -5.30
N LYS A 234 -3.30 23.00 -5.95
CA LYS A 234 -2.79 24.29 -5.43
C LYS A 234 -3.43 24.71 -4.09
N SER A 235 -4.61 24.18 -3.75
CA SER A 235 -5.32 24.40 -2.48
C SER A 235 -5.02 23.32 -1.43
N ALA A 236 -3.99 22.50 -1.65
CA ALA A 236 -3.62 21.35 -0.82
C ALA A 236 -4.69 20.25 -0.74
N LYS A 237 -5.74 20.31 -1.56
CA LYS A 237 -6.78 19.26 -1.64
C LYS A 237 -6.20 18.00 -2.26
N LEU A 238 -6.52 16.86 -1.66
CA LEU A 238 -6.09 15.56 -2.14
C LEU A 238 -6.80 15.18 -3.44
N MET A 239 -6.03 14.84 -4.47
CA MET A 239 -6.49 14.45 -5.79
C MET A 239 -6.02 13.04 -6.11
N GLY A 240 -6.88 12.23 -6.70
CA GLY A 240 -6.54 10.92 -7.25
C GLY A 240 -6.13 11.00 -8.72
N ASP A 241 -5.75 9.85 -9.26
CA ASP A 241 -5.36 9.69 -10.66
C ASP A 241 -6.53 9.88 -11.65
N TYR A 242 -7.77 9.94 -11.19
CA TYR A 242 -8.97 10.17 -12.01
C TYR A 242 -9.98 11.09 -11.32
N ASP A 243 -10.82 11.71 -12.14
CA ASP A 243 -11.96 12.50 -11.70
C ASP A 243 -13.15 11.57 -11.46
N GLN A 244 -13.55 11.42 -10.19
CA GLN A 244 -14.60 10.47 -9.77
C GLN A 244 -15.94 10.77 -10.45
N ASN A 245 -16.30 12.04 -10.56
CA ASN A 245 -17.58 12.44 -11.17
C ASN A 245 -17.66 12.09 -12.67
N ARG A 246 -16.50 12.00 -13.33
CA ARG A 246 -16.44 11.70 -14.77
C ARG A 246 -16.35 10.22 -15.09
N ILE A 247 -16.09 9.36 -14.09
CA ILE A 247 -15.93 7.91 -14.31
C ILE A 247 -17.04 7.08 -13.65
N GLU A 248 -17.83 7.64 -12.75
CA GLU A 248 -18.82 6.89 -11.97
C GLU A 248 -19.89 6.18 -12.82
N ASN A 249 -20.27 6.76 -13.97
CA ASN A 249 -21.21 6.17 -14.92
C ASN A 249 -20.54 5.20 -15.93
N ILE A 250 -19.20 5.06 -15.89
CA ILE A 250 -18.43 4.18 -16.75
C ILE A 250 -17.96 2.95 -15.99
N ALA A 251 -17.41 3.16 -14.78
CA ALA A 251 -16.87 2.10 -13.95
C ALA A 251 -17.99 1.35 -13.21
N SER A 252 -17.92 0.00 -13.20
CA SER A 252 -18.79 -0.81 -12.33
C SER A 252 -18.43 -0.62 -10.87
N PHE A 253 -17.12 -0.60 -10.59
CA PHE A 253 -16.56 -0.33 -9.27
C PHE A 253 -15.39 0.65 -9.37
N TYR A 254 -15.25 1.54 -8.39
CA TYR A 254 -14.09 2.42 -8.29
C TYR A 254 -13.75 2.76 -6.83
N THR A 255 -12.47 2.98 -6.56
CA THR A 255 -12.00 3.44 -5.24
C THR A 255 -12.00 4.97 -5.19
N PRO A 256 -12.57 5.59 -4.14
CA PRO A 256 -12.55 7.05 -3.99
C PRO A 256 -11.16 7.57 -3.56
N THR A 257 -10.90 8.84 -3.83
CA THR A 257 -9.81 9.60 -3.23
C THR A 257 -10.39 10.86 -2.58
N PRO A 258 -10.30 11.03 -1.25
CA PRO A 258 -9.77 10.10 -0.23
C PRO A 258 -10.70 8.93 0.09
N GLY A 259 -10.21 7.98 0.90
CA GLY A 259 -11.03 6.90 1.48
C GLY A 259 -11.06 5.58 0.68
N GLY A 260 -10.25 5.47 -0.38
CA GLY A 260 -10.09 4.23 -1.14
C GLY A 260 -8.95 3.34 -0.61
N VAL A 261 -7.87 3.22 -1.38
CA VAL A 261 -6.75 2.30 -1.08
C VAL A 261 -5.98 2.67 0.19
N GLY A 262 -5.82 3.97 0.49
CA GLY A 262 -4.98 4.44 1.61
C GLY A 262 -5.29 3.82 2.97
N PRO A 263 -6.54 3.84 3.46
CA PRO A 263 -6.91 3.17 4.72
C PRO A 263 -6.56 1.68 4.73
N VAL A 264 -6.86 0.97 3.64
CA VAL A 264 -6.57 -0.47 3.52
C VAL A 264 -5.06 -0.73 3.55
N ASN A 265 -4.25 0.12 2.91
CA ASN A 265 -2.80 0.01 2.91
C ASN A 265 -2.21 0.08 4.33
N ILE A 266 -2.71 1.00 5.16
CA ILE A 266 -2.24 1.13 6.56
C ILE A 266 -2.57 -0.14 7.35
N VAL A 267 -3.78 -0.64 7.26
CA VAL A 267 -4.16 -1.83 8.04
C VAL A 267 -3.45 -3.10 7.55
N MET A 268 -3.08 -3.20 6.27
CA MET A 268 -2.24 -4.29 5.77
C MET A 268 -0.81 -4.22 6.32
N LEU A 269 -0.26 -3.02 6.46
CA LEU A 269 1.00 -2.81 7.14
C LEU A 269 0.94 -3.30 8.61
N LEU A 270 -0.11 -2.91 9.35
CA LEU A 270 -0.30 -3.37 10.73
C LEU A 270 -0.52 -4.88 10.82
N LYS A 271 -1.15 -5.48 9.81
CA LYS A 271 -1.27 -6.94 9.70
C LYS A 271 0.10 -7.60 9.56
N ASN A 272 0.99 -7.08 8.70
CA ASN A 272 2.37 -7.57 8.58
C ASN A 272 3.11 -7.48 9.92
N LEU A 273 2.96 -6.37 10.65
CA LEU A 273 3.55 -6.21 11.98
C LEU A 273 3.07 -7.28 12.98
N ILE A 274 1.79 -7.59 12.98
CA ILE A 274 1.24 -8.62 13.87
C ILE A 274 1.76 -10.01 13.50
N ILE A 275 1.91 -10.30 12.19
CA ILE A 275 2.55 -11.54 11.72
C ILE A 275 4.01 -11.59 12.18
N ALA A 276 4.76 -10.49 12.05
CA ALA A 276 6.12 -10.40 12.54
C ALA A 276 6.21 -10.66 14.05
N ALA A 277 5.31 -10.06 14.84
CA ALA A 277 5.25 -10.27 16.29
C ALA A 277 4.91 -11.71 16.68
N LYS A 278 4.13 -12.43 15.86
CA LYS A 278 3.84 -13.86 16.07
C LYS A 278 5.05 -14.75 15.78
N ASN A 279 5.90 -14.36 14.83
CA ASN A 279 7.03 -15.18 14.34
C ASN A 279 8.34 -14.94 15.11
N LEU A 280 8.50 -13.78 15.75
CA LEU A 280 9.72 -13.40 16.48
C LEU A 280 9.69 -13.82 17.95
N ASN A 281 8.60 -14.36 18.41
CA ASN A 281 8.35 -14.88 19.77
C ASN A 281 7.73 -16.29 19.69
#